data_c6637817f9e7924ad1bbbda4541c4b4a
#
_entry.id   c6637817f9e7924ad1bbbda4541c4b4a
#
_cell.length_a   1.000
_cell.length_b   1.000
_cell.length_c   1.000
_cell.angle_alpha   90.00
_cell.angle_beta   90.00
_cell.angle_gamma   90.00
#
_symmetry.space_group_name_H-M   'P 1'
#
loop_
_entity.id
_entity.type
_entity.pdbx_description
1 polymer ?
#
loop_
_entity_poly.entity_id
_entity_poly.type
_entity_poly.pdbx_seq_one_letter_code
_entity_poly.pdbx_strand_id
1 'polypeptide(L)'
;MSETPLEYRYRTLPREELTTRLAAVTLVAFDVDGTLTDGRIGFVGAGADRCLFFHTHDGHGIRNLREAGVSIAWVTANRFLGVTERAKSLRVLYLIQGRQDKKAAIEELGIPWQRIAYVGDDENDVPSMLAASVAFSPANATQPAAVASHVRLQLSGGNGAAREVCDLILRAKGLAPFVAPDGVVWRKP
;
A
#
# COMPACT_ATOMS: atom_id res chain seq x y z
N MET A 1 -35.77 -21.48 -5.52
CA MET A 1 -34.78 -21.48 -4.42
C MET A 1 -34.17 -20.10 -4.42
N SER A 2 -34.49 -19.25 -3.43
CA SER A 2 -33.90 -17.91 -3.31
C SER A 2 -32.49 -18.09 -2.81
N GLU A 3 -31.48 -17.81 -3.67
CA GLU A 3 -30.09 -17.70 -3.24
C GLU A 3 -30.02 -16.52 -2.26
N THR A 4 -29.70 -16.82 -1.00
CA THR A 4 -29.37 -15.79 -0.02
C THR A 4 -28.17 -15.04 -0.54
N PRO A 5 -28.19 -13.70 -0.65
CA PRO A 5 -27.02 -12.95 -1.07
C PRO A 5 -25.82 -13.31 -0.18
N LEU A 6 -24.67 -13.58 -0.77
CA LEU A 6 -23.42 -13.78 -0.04
C LEU A 6 -23.17 -12.56 0.85
N GLU A 7 -23.40 -12.69 2.16
CA GLU A 7 -23.06 -11.66 3.13
C GLU A 7 -21.53 -11.63 3.28
N TYR A 8 -20.89 -10.62 2.69
CA TYR A 8 -19.48 -10.37 2.85
C TYR A 8 -19.19 -9.75 4.21
N ARG A 9 -18.53 -10.51 5.08
CA ARG A 9 -18.06 -10.00 6.37
C ARG A 9 -16.70 -9.34 6.20
N TYR A 10 -16.67 -8.02 6.26
CA TYR A 10 -15.45 -7.24 6.28
C TYR A 10 -14.66 -7.48 7.58
N ARG A 11 -13.33 -7.52 7.46
CA ARG A 11 -12.43 -7.56 8.63
C ARG A 11 -12.41 -6.16 9.23
N THR A 12 -12.90 -6.01 10.45
CA THR A 12 -12.85 -4.73 11.17
C THR A 12 -12.05 -4.88 12.44
N LEU A 13 -11.34 -3.83 12.83
CA LEU A 13 -10.62 -3.74 14.10
C LEU A 13 -11.22 -2.62 14.94
N PRO A 14 -11.33 -2.78 16.26
CA PRO A 14 -11.61 -1.67 17.16
C PRO A 14 -10.58 -0.55 16.95
N ARG A 15 -11.00 0.71 17.09
CA ARG A 15 -10.16 1.88 16.80
C ARG A 15 -8.85 1.88 17.58
N GLU A 16 -8.88 1.52 18.86
CA GLU A 16 -7.69 1.47 19.70
C GLU A 16 -6.72 0.38 19.24
N GLU A 17 -7.23 -0.79 18.90
CA GLU A 17 -6.42 -1.89 18.38
C GLU A 17 -5.80 -1.53 17.04
N LEU A 18 -6.57 -0.94 16.12
CA LEU A 18 -6.06 -0.45 14.84
C LEU A 18 -4.93 0.57 15.06
N THR A 19 -5.12 1.55 15.94
CA THR A 19 -4.11 2.55 16.25
C THR A 19 -2.84 1.92 16.81
N THR A 20 -2.98 0.97 17.73
CA THR A 20 -1.85 0.24 18.33
C THR A 20 -1.07 -0.56 17.28
N ARG A 21 -1.78 -1.28 16.42
CA ARG A 21 -1.16 -2.05 15.33
C ARG A 21 -0.43 -1.15 14.34
N LEU A 22 -1.06 -0.03 13.92
CA LEU A 22 -0.44 0.95 13.01
C LEU A 22 0.81 1.60 13.61
N ALA A 23 0.79 1.94 14.90
CA ALA A 23 1.95 2.49 15.60
C ALA A 23 3.13 1.51 15.62
N ALA A 24 2.86 0.19 15.66
CA ALA A 24 3.85 -0.87 15.69
C ALA A 24 4.43 -1.24 14.31
N VAL A 25 3.87 -0.74 13.21
CA VAL A 25 4.32 -1.03 11.84
C VAL A 25 5.75 -0.53 11.62
N THR A 26 6.60 -1.39 11.08
CA THR A 26 7.98 -1.07 10.69
C THR A 26 8.21 -1.23 9.18
N LEU A 27 7.32 -1.95 8.49
CA LEU A 27 7.33 -2.11 7.03
C LEU A 27 5.93 -1.87 6.48
N VAL A 28 5.84 -1.09 5.42
CA VAL A 28 4.63 -1.05 4.57
C VAL A 28 4.95 -1.67 3.23
N ALA A 29 4.23 -2.72 2.89
CA ALA A 29 4.30 -3.37 1.59
C ALA A 29 3.11 -2.93 0.74
N PHE A 30 3.41 -2.40 -0.45
CA PHE A 30 2.42 -1.98 -1.43
C PHE A 30 2.46 -2.91 -2.64
N ASP A 31 1.30 -3.34 -3.10
CA ASP A 31 1.15 -3.71 -4.50
C ASP A 31 1.35 -2.49 -5.40
N VAL A 32 1.53 -2.70 -6.70
CA VAL A 32 1.80 -1.62 -7.65
C VAL A 32 0.61 -1.35 -8.56
N ASP A 33 0.17 -2.38 -9.28
CA ASP A 33 -0.82 -2.22 -10.35
C ASP A 33 -2.24 -2.20 -9.74
N GLY A 34 -2.92 -1.05 -9.75
CA GLY A 34 -4.21 -0.85 -9.10
C GLY A 34 -4.14 -0.29 -7.68
N THR A 35 -2.96 -0.32 -7.06
CA THR A 35 -2.68 0.23 -5.72
C THR A 35 -1.88 1.53 -5.79
N LEU A 36 -0.65 1.50 -6.32
CA LEU A 36 0.20 2.68 -6.55
C LEU A 36 -0.06 3.35 -7.89
N THR A 37 -0.67 2.63 -8.81
CA THR A 37 -1.20 3.11 -10.08
C THR A 37 -2.71 2.97 -10.11
N ASP A 38 -3.37 3.51 -11.12
CA ASP A 38 -4.82 3.39 -11.32
C ASP A 38 -5.25 2.03 -11.93
N GLY A 39 -4.29 1.11 -12.13
CA GLY A 39 -4.50 -0.21 -12.73
C GLY A 39 -4.63 -0.21 -14.25
N ARG A 40 -4.63 0.96 -14.90
CA ARG A 40 -4.68 1.06 -16.36
C ARG A 40 -3.32 0.77 -16.96
N ILE A 41 -3.33 0.05 -18.07
CA ILE A 41 -2.14 -0.22 -18.88
C ILE A 41 -2.26 0.59 -20.18
N GLY A 42 -1.43 1.61 -20.30
CA GLY A 42 -1.29 2.36 -21.56
C GLY A 42 -0.22 1.74 -22.45
N PHE A 43 -0.40 1.86 -23.78
CA PHE A 43 0.61 1.51 -24.76
C PHE A 43 1.00 2.75 -25.55
N VAL A 44 2.31 2.97 -25.69
CA VAL A 44 2.86 4.15 -26.37
C VAL A 44 3.69 3.70 -27.56
N GLY A 45 3.42 4.33 -28.73
CA GLY A 45 4.16 4.05 -29.95
C GLY A 45 3.85 2.69 -30.60
N ALA A 46 4.50 2.43 -31.73
CA ALA A 46 4.29 1.21 -32.52
C ALA A 46 4.96 -0.04 -31.88
N GLY A 47 5.86 0.16 -30.91
CA GLY A 47 6.60 -0.91 -30.23
C GLY A 47 5.86 -1.51 -29.03
N ALA A 48 4.65 -1.05 -28.73
CA ALA A 48 3.85 -1.47 -27.58
C ALA A 48 4.59 -1.26 -26.22
N ASP A 49 5.37 -0.20 -26.10
CA ASP A 49 5.93 0.23 -24.82
C ASP A 49 4.82 0.56 -23.83
N ARG A 50 4.94 0.05 -22.62
CA ARG A 50 3.93 0.28 -21.58
C ARG A 50 4.12 1.65 -20.93
N CYS A 51 2.99 2.25 -20.52
CA CYS A 51 2.95 3.47 -19.73
C CYS A 51 2.10 3.23 -18.50
N LEU A 52 2.62 3.59 -17.31
CA LEU A 52 1.92 3.56 -16.04
C LEU A 52 1.97 4.96 -15.41
N PHE A 53 0.92 5.33 -14.72
CA PHE A 53 0.83 6.62 -14.04
C PHE A 53 0.87 6.43 -12.54
N PHE A 54 1.82 7.14 -11.89
CA PHE A 54 1.95 7.22 -10.44
C PHE A 54 1.51 8.60 -9.96
N HIS A 55 0.84 8.63 -8.81
CA HIS A 55 0.40 9.89 -8.22
C HIS A 55 1.54 10.56 -7.41
N THR A 56 1.68 11.88 -7.55
CA THR A 56 2.73 12.63 -6.86
C THR A 56 2.53 12.67 -5.35
N HIS A 57 1.28 12.78 -4.86
CA HIS A 57 0.96 12.79 -3.43
C HIS A 57 1.33 11.45 -2.77
N ASP A 58 1.12 10.32 -3.47
CA ASP A 58 1.52 9.00 -2.98
C ASP A 58 3.04 8.93 -2.79
N GLY A 59 3.81 9.41 -3.77
CA GLY A 59 5.26 9.49 -3.66
C GLY A 59 5.73 10.38 -2.51
N HIS A 60 5.02 11.48 -2.22
CA HIS A 60 5.33 12.34 -1.09
C HIS A 60 5.01 11.65 0.26
N GLY A 61 3.86 10.98 0.36
CA GLY A 61 3.49 10.19 1.54
C GLY A 61 4.52 9.10 1.86
N ILE A 62 4.93 8.33 0.84
CA ILE A 62 5.96 7.29 0.96
C ILE A 62 7.29 7.89 1.46
N ARG A 63 7.69 9.06 0.96
CA ARG A 63 8.89 9.75 1.45
C ARG A 63 8.78 10.11 2.93
N ASN A 64 7.67 10.72 3.35
CA ASN A 64 7.44 11.12 4.74
C ASN A 64 7.48 9.90 5.67
N LEU A 65 6.85 8.79 5.27
CA LEU A 65 6.81 7.57 6.05
C LEU A 65 8.20 6.95 6.20
N ARG A 66 9.00 6.95 5.13
CA ARG A 66 10.39 6.50 5.16
C ARG A 66 11.26 7.38 6.05
N GLU A 67 11.11 8.71 5.99
CA GLU A 67 11.82 9.66 6.85
C GLU A 67 11.45 9.50 8.32
N ALA A 68 10.25 8.99 8.62
CA ALA A 68 9.84 8.57 9.95
C ALA A 68 10.37 7.19 10.38
N GLY A 69 11.25 6.57 9.59
CA GLY A 69 11.91 5.30 9.93
C GLY A 69 11.10 4.04 9.58
N VAL A 70 10.05 4.16 8.77
CA VAL A 70 9.29 2.99 8.30
C VAL A 70 9.83 2.55 6.94
N SER A 71 10.18 1.27 6.84
CA SER A 71 10.63 0.67 5.60
C SER A 71 9.49 0.54 4.59
N ILE A 72 9.84 0.62 3.30
CA ILE A 72 8.88 0.49 2.20
C ILE A 72 9.27 -0.70 1.32
N ALA A 73 8.30 -1.55 1.03
CA ALA A 73 8.40 -2.60 0.03
C ALA A 73 7.38 -2.36 -1.09
N TRP A 74 7.77 -2.58 -2.32
CA TRP A 74 6.87 -2.71 -3.47
C TRP A 74 6.93 -4.15 -3.97
N VAL A 75 5.76 -4.77 -4.12
CA VAL A 75 5.65 -6.20 -4.50
C VAL A 75 4.67 -6.32 -5.65
N THR A 76 5.16 -6.74 -6.81
CA THR A 76 4.32 -6.87 -8.01
C THR A 76 4.71 -8.08 -8.85
N ALA A 77 3.73 -8.67 -9.53
CA ALA A 77 3.98 -9.67 -10.58
C ALA A 77 4.57 -9.03 -11.85
N ASN A 78 4.44 -7.72 -12.01
CA ASN A 78 4.91 -6.97 -13.16
C ASN A 78 6.44 -6.81 -13.14
N ARG A 79 7.06 -6.84 -14.31
CA ARG A 79 8.52 -6.62 -14.51
C ARG A 79 8.83 -5.33 -15.27
N PHE A 80 7.88 -4.42 -15.33
CA PHE A 80 8.02 -3.19 -16.10
C PHE A 80 9.11 -2.28 -15.53
N LEU A 81 10.02 -1.82 -16.38
CA LEU A 81 11.16 -0.99 -15.98
C LEU A 81 10.75 0.34 -15.34
N GLY A 82 9.61 0.92 -15.76
CA GLY A 82 9.08 2.15 -15.17
C GLY A 82 8.78 2.04 -13.67
N VAL A 83 8.39 0.84 -13.19
CA VAL A 83 8.23 0.56 -11.75
C VAL A 83 9.59 0.64 -11.04
N THR A 84 10.63 0.05 -11.64
CA THR A 84 12.01 0.11 -11.11
C THR A 84 12.50 1.54 -10.98
N GLU A 85 12.33 2.35 -12.03
CA GLU A 85 12.78 3.74 -12.03
C GLU A 85 12.01 4.60 -11.01
N ARG A 86 10.70 4.37 -10.89
CA ARG A 86 9.89 5.05 -9.88
C ARG A 86 10.29 4.65 -8.46
N ALA A 87 10.50 3.35 -8.20
CA ALA A 87 10.96 2.85 -6.91
C ALA A 87 12.31 3.45 -6.50
N LYS A 88 13.27 3.50 -7.43
CA LYS A 88 14.57 4.15 -7.23
C LYS A 88 14.40 5.63 -6.87
N SER A 89 13.58 6.37 -7.61
CA SER A 89 13.35 7.80 -7.36
C SER A 89 12.81 8.10 -5.97
N LEU A 90 12.02 7.18 -5.41
CA LEU A 90 11.45 7.25 -4.07
C LEU A 90 12.33 6.58 -3.01
N ARG A 91 13.46 5.97 -3.40
CA ARG A 91 14.37 5.21 -2.53
C ARG A 91 13.61 4.11 -1.77
N VAL A 92 12.78 3.35 -2.49
CA VAL A 92 12.09 2.17 -1.95
C VAL A 92 13.15 1.14 -1.56
N LEU A 93 13.05 0.62 -0.33
CA LEU A 93 14.09 -0.28 0.21
C LEU A 93 14.03 -1.67 -0.42
N TYR A 94 12.80 -2.20 -0.57
CA TYR A 94 12.59 -3.52 -1.14
C TYR A 94 11.71 -3.41 -2.38
N LEU A 95 12.29 -3.69 -3.54
CA LEU A 95 11.55 -3.81 -4.80
C LEU A 95 11.53 -5.27 -5.24
N ILE A 96 10.36 -5.88 -5.17
CA ILE A 96 10.12 -7.29 -5.51
C ILE A 96 9.23 -7.33 -6.75
N GLN A 97 9.82 -7.67 -7.90
CA GLN A 97 9.13 -7.73 -9.19
C GLN A 97 9.08 -9.15 -9.75
N GLY A 98 8.03 -9.45 -10.51
CA GLY A 98 7.86 -10.72 -11.19
C GLY A 98 7.54 -11.89 -10.25
N ARG A 99 6.98 -11.62 -9.08
CA ARG A 99 6.58 -12.62 -8.09
C ARG A 99 5.06 -12.73 -8.04
N GLN A 100 4.56 -13.90 -8.40
CA GLN A 100 3.12 -14.21 -8.33
C GLN A 100 2.69 -14.47 -6.88
N ASP A 101 3.48 -15.26 -6.14
CA ASP A 101 3.26 -15.44 -4.71
C ASP A 101 3.88 -14.28 -3.93
N LYS A 102 3.08 -13.23 -3.75
CA LYS A 102 3.48 -12.01 -3.04
C LYS A 102 3.73 -12.29 -1.55
N LYS A 103 2.96 -13.21 -0.95
CA LYS A 103 3.11 -13.57 0.47
C LYS A 103 4.47 -14.22 0.72
N ALA A 104 4.82 -15.26 -0.03
CA ALA A 104 6.13 -15.91 0.08
C ALA A 104 7.28 -14.92 -0.18
N ALA A 105 7.11 -14.03 -1.15
CA ALA A 105 8.11 -13.01 -1.47
C ALA A 105 8.37 -12.01 -0.31
N ILE A 106 7.35 -11.69 0.47
CA ILE A 106 7.49 -10.82 1.66
C ILE A 106 8.09 -11.59 2.82
N GLU A 107 7.75 -12.87 3.00
CA GLU A 107 8.31 -13.74 4.03
C GLU A 107 9.84 -13.89 3.91
N GLU A 108 10.37 -13.86 2.69
CA GLU A 108 11.83 -13.87 2.42
C GLU A 108 12.56 -12.66 3.02
N LEU A 109 11.85 -11.56 3.36
CA LEU A 109 12.45 -10.40 4.02
C LEU A 109 12.76 -10.65 5.50
N GLY A 110 12.23 -11.72 6.11
CA GLY A 110 12.46 -12.07 7.51
C GLY A 110 11.81 -11.11 8.53
N ILE A 111 10.88 -10.26 8.09
CA ILE A 111 10.17 -9.30 8.95
C ILE A 111 8.87 -9.96 9.42
N PRO A 112 8.60 -10.01 10.74
CA PRO A 112 7.36 -10.61 11.25
C PRO A 112 6.11 -9.89 10.73
N TRP A 113 5.08 -10.64 10.33
CA TRP A 113 3.83 -10.11 9.81
C TRP A 113 3.13 -9.13 10.76
N GLN A 114 3.34 -9.27 12.08
CA GLN A 114 2.84 -8.37 13.12
C GLN A 114 3.42 -6.94 13.01
N ARG A 115 4.50 -6.77 12.24
CA ARG A 115 5.16 -5.49 11.98
C ARG A 115 4.90 -4.95 10.57
N ILE A 116 4.11 -5.67 9.77
CA ILE A 116 3.87 -5.35 8.37
C ILE A 116 2.45 -4.82 8.19
N ALA A 117 2.31 -3.67 7.54
CA ALA A 117 1.08 -3.24 6.90
C ALA A 117 1.14 -3.60 5.41
N TYR A 118 0.05 -4.11 4.86
CA TYR A 118 -0.04 -4.46 3.44
C TYR A 118 -1.16 -3.68 2.76
N VAL A 119 -0.89 -3.19 1.55
CA VAL A 119 -1.85 -2.46 0.71
C VAL A 119 -1.97 -3.18 -0.62
N GLY A 120 -3.17 -3.64 -0.94
CA GLY A 120 -3.45 -4.37 -2.18
C GLY A 120 -4.89 -4.21 -2.63
N ASP A 121 -5.14 -4.45 -3.90
CA ASP A 121 -6.42 -4.18 -4.55
C ASP A 121 -7.07 -5.40 -5.20
N ASP A 122 -6.35 -6.52 -5.38
CA ASP A 122 -6.87 -7.67 -6.12
C ASP A 122 -6.68 -9.01 -5.40
N GLU A 123 -7.23 -10.07 -5.98
CA GLU A 123 -7.25 -11.43 -5.40
C GLU A 123 -5.86 -11.96 -5.07
N ASN A 124 -4.85 -11.66 -5.87
CA ASN A 124 -3.46 -12.08 -5.65
C ASN A 124 -2.81 -11.42 -4.43
N ASP A 125 -3.41 -10.36 -3.86
CA ASP A 125 -2.98 -9.69 -2.64
C ASP A 125 -3.56 -10.34 -1.38
N VAL A 126 -4.71 -11.02 -1.51
CA VAL A 126 -5.48 -11.56 -0.38
C VAL A 126 -4.62 -12.39 0.58
N PRO A 127 -3.74 -13.31 0.14
CA PRO A 127 -2.90 -14.08 1.06
C PRO A 127 -1.99 -13.20 1.92
N SER A 128 -1.41 -12.13 1.35
CA SER A 128 -0.58 -11.16 2.07
C SER A 128 -1.42 -10.29 3.02
N MET A 129 -2.60 -9.86 2.56
CA MET A 129 -3.52 -9.04 3.36
C MET A 129 -4.03 -9.80 4.59
N LEU A 130 -4.30 -11.10 4.46
CA LEU A 130 -4.73 -11.95 5.58
C LEU A 130 -3.63 -12.17 6.61
N ALA A 131 -2.36 -12.19 6.18
CA ALA A 131 -1.20 -12.36 7.06
C ALA A 131 -0.79 -11.06 7.77
N ALA A 132 -1.00 -9.91 7.14
CA ALA A 132 -0.55 -8.61 7.63
C ALA A 132 -1.20 -8.19 8.95
N SER A 133 -0.44 -7.47 9.78
CA SER A 133 -0.93 -6.82 11.02
C SER A 133 -2.10 -5.89 10.73
N VAL A 134 -1.95 -5.06 9.69
CA VAL A 134 -3.04 -4.23 9.16
C VAL A 134 -3.03 -4.33 7.63
N ALA A 135 -4.16 -4.67 7.06
CA ALA A 135 -4.38 -4.70 5.63
C ALA A 135 -5.28 -3.53 5.19
N PHE A 136 -4.90 -2.89 4.10
CA PHE A 136 -5.63 -1.80 3.47
C PHE A 136 -6.04 -2.19 2.06
N SER A 137 -7.20 -1.70 1.63
CA SER A 137 -7.62 -1.76 0.23
C SER A 137 -7.99 -0.38 -0.28
N PRO A 138 -7.57 0.03 -1.49
CA PRO A 138 -8.05 1.26 -2.11
C PRO A 138 -9.54 1.19 -2.43
N ALA A 139 -10.17 2.34 -2.68
CA ALA A 139 -11.61 2.43 -2.91
C ALA A 139 -12.09 1.65 -4.15
N ASN A 140 -11.22 1.48 -5.14
CA ASN A 140 -11.45 0.73 -6.39
C ASN A 140 -11.05 -0.75 -6.31
N ALA A 141 -10.66 -1.26 -5.14
CA ALA A 141 -10.26 -2.65 -4.98
C ALA A 141 -11.38 -3.62 -5.34
N THR A 142 -11.00 -4.80 -5.82
CA THR A 142 -11.92 -5.91 -6.02
C THR A 142 -12.57 -6.33 -4.72
N GLN A 143 -13.71 -7.00 -4.81
CA GLN A 143 -14.44 -7.41 -3.61
C GLN A 143 -13.63 -8.36 -2.71
N PRO A 144 -12.90 -9.37 -3.21
CA PRO A 144 -12.06 -10.22 -2.36
C PRO A 144 -11.02 -9.44 -1.56
N ALA A 145 -10.32 -8.47 -2.19
CA ALA A 145 -9.35 -7.63 -1.52
C ALA A 145 -10.02 -6.71 -0.49
N ALA A 146 -11.16 -6.09 -0.83
CA ALA A 146 -11.90 -5.24 0.09
C ALA A 146 -12.36 -5.99 1.35
N VAL A 147 -12.81 -7.24 1.22
CA VAL A 147 -13.21 -8.11 2.35
C VAL A 147 -12.01 -8.54 3.19
N ALA A 148 -10.86 -8.77 2.58
CA ALA A 148 -9.63 -9.16 3.27
C ALA A 148 -8.97 -7.98 4.01
N SER A 149 -9.35 -6.74 3.72
CA SER A 149 -8.78 -5.54 4.36
C SER A 149 -9.37 -5.27 5.74
N HIS A 150 -8.58 -4.67 6.64
CA HIS A 150 -9.03 -4.09 7.91
C HIS A 150 -9.53 -2.65 7.71
N VAL A 151 -8.97 -1.95 6.73
CA VAL A 151 -9.29 -0.55 6.42
C VAL A 151 -9.50 -0.43 4.92
N ARG A 152 -10.70 -0.06 4.53
CA ARG A 152 -11.00 0.37 3.17
C ARG A 152 -10.76 1.87 3.05
N LEU A 153 -9.85 2.25 2.16
CA LEU A 153 -9.48 3.64 1.93
C LEU A 153 -10.59 4.40 1.21
N GLN A 154 -10.59 5.71 1.36
CA GLN A 154 -11.53 6.57 0.64
C GLN A 154 -11.06 6.87 -0.78
N LEU A 155 -9.74 6.86 -1.00
CA LEU A 155 -9.12 7.17 -2.27
C LEU A 155 -8.79 5.89 -3.06
N SER A 156 -8.87 6.01 -4.38
CA SER A 156 -8.53 4.92 -5.30
C SER A 156 -7.02 4.80 -5.50
N GLY A 157 -6.58 3.61 -5.91
CA GLY A 157 -5.21 3.37 -6.32
C GLY A 157 -4.77 4.34 -7.41
N GLY A 158 -3.51 4.78 -7.34
CA GLY A 158 -2.96 5.79 -8.24
C GLY A 158 -3.61 7.18 -8.10
N ASN A 159 -4.41 7.40 -7.08
CA ASN A 159 -5.11 8.67 -6.85
C ASN A 159 -5.09 9.10 -5.37
N GLY A 160 -4.01 8.82 -4.66
CA GLY A 160 -3.82 9.24 -3.28
C GLY A 160 -4.05 8.16 -2.22
N ALA A 161 -4.40 6.93 -2.59
CA ALA A 161 -4.63 5.84 -1.64
C ALA A 161 -3.39 5.53 -0.79
N ALA A 162 -2.21 5.44 -1.41
CA ALA A 162 -0.96 5.22 -0.68
C ALA A 162 -0.63 6.39 0.24
N ARG A 163 -0.96 7.63 -0.16
CA ARG A 163 -0.83 8.81 0.71
C ARG A 163 -1.71 8.69 1.94
N GLU A 164 -2.96 8.26 1.80
CA GLU A 164 -3.87 8.05 2.91
C GLU A 164 -3.33 7.05 3.92
N VAL A 165 -2.80 5.91 3.45
CA VAL A 165 -2.13 4.91 4.30
C VAL A 165 -0.96 5.51 5.07
N CYS A 166 -0.08 6.24 4.37
CA CYS A 166 1.08 6.86 5.00
C CYS A 166 0.68 7.83 6.12
N ASP A 167 -0.31 8.68 5.87
CA ASP A 167 -0.80 9.65 6.84
C ASP A 167 -1.44 8.97 8.06
N LEU A 168 -2.19 7.87 7.86
CA LEU A 168 -2.77 7.08 8.95
C LEU A 168 -1.68 6.48 9.86
N ILE A 169 -0.64 5.90 9.29
CA ILE A 169 0.48 5.31 10.05
C ILE A 169 1.26 6.40 10.78
N LEU A 170 1.57 7.51 10.13
CA LEU A 170 2.29 8.63 10.77
C LEU A 170 1.53 9.17 11.97
N ARG A 171 0.21 9.38 11.85
CA ARG A 171 -0.65 9.81 12.96
C ARG A 171 -0.68 8.79 14.09
N ALA A 172 -0.79 7.49 13.78
CA ALA A 172 -0.77 6.44 14.79
C ALA A 172 0.56 6.40 15.55
N LYS A 173 1.68 6.77 14.90
CA LYS A 173 3.00 6.93 15.54
C LYS A 173 3.14 8.22 16.34
N GLY A 174 2.07 9.01 16.50
CA GLY A 174 2.10 10.28 17.21
C GLY A 174 2.80 11.40 16.44
N LEU A 175 2.92 11.29 15.13
CA LEU A 175 3.45 12.34 14.28
C LEU A 175 2.33 13.18 13.69
N ALA A 176 2.54 14.48 13.59
CA ALA A 176 1.61 15.40 12.96
C ALA A 176 2.32 16.21 11.86
N PRO A 177 1.59 16.63 10.81
CA PRO A 177 2.16 17.54 9.83
C PRO A 177 2.44 18.89 10.50
N PHE A 178 3.65 19.37 10.36
CA PHE A 178 4.06 20.69 10.85
C PHE A 178 4.47 21.55 9.65
N VAL A 179 3.95 22.76 9.60
CA VAL A 179 4.32 23.74 8.59
C VAL A 179 5.51 24.54 9.10
N ALA A 180 6.69 24.23 8.60
CA ALA A 180 7.91 25.00 8.83
C ALA A 180 8.08 26.07 7.73
N PRO A 181 8.92 27.11 7.93
CA PRO A 181 9.18 28.10 6.90
C PRO A 181 9.68 27.56 5.57
N ASP A 182 10.34 26.40 5.60
CA ASP A 182 10.92 25.69 4.46
C ASP A 182 10.06 24.51 3.95
N GLY A 183 8.86 24.31 4.52
CA GLY A 183 7.95 23.26 4.07
C GLY A 183 7.18 22.57 5.18
N VAL A 184 6.49 21.49 4.82
CA VAL A 184 5.75 20.63 5.75
C VAL A 184 6.56 19.42 6.13
N VAL A 185 6.80 19.24 7.41
CA VAL A 185 7.45 18.05 7.98
C VAL A 185 6.56 17.36 9.00
N TRP A 186 6.71 16.04 9.15
CA TRP A 186 6.02 15.27 10.17
C TRP A 186 6.91 15.12 11.41
N ARG A 187 6.43 15.57 12.56
CA ARG A 187 7.13 15.46 13.83
C ARG A 187 6.18 15.27 14.99
N LYS A 188 6.70 14.91 16.15
CA LYS A 188 5.91 14.92 17.38
C LYS A 188 5.44 16.34 17.67
N PRO A 189 4.19 16.52 18.07
CA PRO A 189 3.64 17.81 18.47
C PRO A 189 4.39 18.42 19.65
#